data_0cdcbb3e389988159b76cc81b058d0e1
#
_entry.id   0cdcbb3e389988159b76cc81b058d0e1
#
_cell.length_a   1.000
_cell.length_b   1.000
_cell.length_c   1.000
_cell.angle_alpha   90.00
_cell.angle_beta   90.00
_cell.angle_gamma   90.00
#
_symmetry.space_group_name_H-M   'P 1'
#
loop_
_entity.id
_entity.type
_entity.pdbx_description
1 polymer ?
#
loop_
_entity_poly.entity_id
_entity_poly.type
_entity_poly.pdbx_seq_one_letter_code
_entity_poly.pdbx_strand_id
1 'polypeptide(L)'
;MTNMDITKDPQGTGCTLEDIQYALNFECTMRELETQLHNTDDPEVIAREMLVKAVEFYDGDWCGVVEADLEVGAWTPLWWYNRSTGGMTPTRFLELEDAAPMQRWATAMRQGTPICIEDAEDIKDIYPGEYSVYKRLNAQSVIAAPFWKNPSGFLLVRNPKRFKRYTSLLQMFAYVAVSTINEKKLLERSNQSFSPENIKRDTDVIINLFGQLSVYTSKGVLTESILNSPKLSRLLVYLVLHRDRAVPPRMIVDALWPDEEIENPGNKVKALAFRLQSAFSIISDYRLGVSTTNGYRLNPELNVMTDLDQFDRYRRDAQNMPSSSNSSDAKIELLKKAAALYRGSLFTTASGEHWLIPTEVSYRLKYNGVINELMRELSAIRSYSLIQEYAGMALLVDPRNADAYFWLITALNHLGSPEIAKSELNMAREMLERTEYQDLTNHLAEYVENRDSLIYCGG
;
A
#
# COMPACT_ATOMS: atom_id res chain seq x y z
N MET A 1 -10.11 64.19 -10.99
CA MET A 1 -10.53 62.83 -11.35
C MET A 1 -9.86 62.51 -12.67
N THR A 2 -8.68 61.93 -12.56
CA THR A 2 -7.80 61.71 -13.71
C THR A 2 -7.87 60.21 -14.04
N ASN A 3 -8.37 59.91 -15.23
CA ASN A 3 -8.32 58.56 -15.82
C ASN A 3 -6.85 58.13 -15.91
N MET A 4 -6.50 57.07 -15.19
CA MET A 4 -5.24 56.38 -15.37
C MET A 4 -5.42 55.37 -16.52
N ASP A 5 -4.86 55.74 -17.65
CA ASP A 5 -4.70 54.90 -18.84
C ASP A 5 -3.66 53.81 -18.51
N ILE A 6 -4.12 52.55 -18.30
CA ILE A 6 -3.27 51.37 -18.09
C ILE A 6 -3.02 50.71 -19.43
N THR A 7 -2.35 51.39 -20.32
CA THR A 7 -1.87 50.80 -21.58
C THR A 7 -0.54 51.42 -21.94
N LYS A 8 0.55 50.75 -21.55
CA LYS A 8 1.84 50.53 -22.25
C LYS A 8 2.98 50.39 -21.25
N ASP A 9 3.34 49.15 -21.00
CA ASP A 9 4.65 48.83 -20.43
C ASP A 9 5.64 48.54 -21.57
N PRO A 10 6.79 49.27 -21.69
CA PRO A 10 7.73 49.17 -22.80
C PRO A 10 8.68 47.98 -22.75
N GLN A 11 8.53 47.01 -21.80
CA GLN A 11 9.45 45.90 -21.62
C GLN A 11 8.79 44.49 -21.62
N GLY A 12 7.68 44.25 -22.30
CA GLY A 12 7.30 42.93 -22.72
C GLY A 12 6.96 41.87 -21.64
N THR A 13 6.71 42.29 -20.39
CA THR A 13 6.23 41.42 -19.28
C THR A 13 4.83 41.83 -18.82
N GLY A 14 3.97 42.19 -19.74
CA GLY A 14 2.59 42.62 -19.43
C GLY A 14 1.75 41.43 -18.98
N CYS A 15 1.43 41.35 -17.68
CA CYS A 15 0.41 40.44 -17.15
C CYS A 15 -0.91 40.81 -17.85
N THR A 16 -1.50 39.85 -18.56
CA THR A 16 -2.77 40.02 -19.26
C THR A 16 -3.95 39.96 -18.30
N LEU A 17 -5.09 40.47 -18.69
CA LEU A 17 -6.32 40.34 -17.90
C LEU A 17 -6.65 38.85 -17.65
N GLU A 18 -6.36 37.99 -18.60
CA GLU A 18 -6.56 36.51 -18.49
C GLU A 18 -5.61 35.92 -17.45
N ASP A 19 -4.34 36.37 -17.36
CA ASP A 19 -3.41 35.90 -16.34
C ASP A 19 -3.92 36.22 -14.92
N ILE A 20 -4.45 37.43 -14.72
CA ILE A 20 -5.01 37.87 -13.44
C ILE A 20 -6.26 37.06 -13.11
N GLN A 21 -7.15 36.90 -14.07
CA GLN A 21 -8.35 36.06 -13.90
C GLN A 21 -8.03 34.61 -13.57
N TYR A 22 -7.04 34.04 -14.27
CA TYR A 22 -6.58 32.70 -13.99
C TYR A 22 -6.05 32.58 -12.55
N ALA A 23 -5.16 33.47 -12.12
CA ALA A 23 -4.57 33.43 -10.79
C ALA A 23 -5.64 33.54 -9.67
N LEU A 24 -6.62 34.44 -9.82
CA LEU A 24 -7.70 34.61 -8.85
C LEU A 24 -8.61 33.37 -8.79
N ASN A 25 -9.01 32.85 -9.95
CA ASN A 25 -9.83 31.64 -9.99
C ASN A 25 -9.08 30.43 -9.48
N PHE A 26 -7.78 30.31 -9.77
CA PHE A 26 -6.91 29.23 -9.25
C PHE A 26 -6.90 29.24 -7.72
N GLU A 27 -6.65 30.39 -7.09
CA GLU A 27 -6.63 30.49 -5.63
C GLU A 27 -7.99 30.13 -5.00
N CYS A 28 -9.09 30.64 -5.57
CA CYS A 28 -10.42 30.31 -5.10
C CYS A 28 -10.73 28.82 -5.21
N THR A 29 -10.44 28.20 -6.37
CA THR A 29 -10.69 26.78 -6.60
C THR A 29 -9.85 25.88 -5.68
N MET A 30 -8.60 26.26 -5.44
CA MET A 30 -7.74 25.53 -4.52
C MET A 30 -8.24 25.56 -3.08
N ARG A 31 -8.69 26.72 -2.60
CA ARG A 31 -9.26 26.89 -1.26
C ARG A 31 -10.56 26.10 -1.08
N GLU A 32 -11.42 26.09 -2.10
CA GLU A 32 -12.64 25.30 -2.09
C GLU A 32 -12.34 23.79 -2.05
N LEU A 33 -11.39 23.35 -2.88
CA LEU A 33 -10.97 21.95 -2.90
C LEU A 33 -10.36 21.51 -1.57
N GLU A 34 -9.48 22.33 -0.99
CA GLU A 34 -8.88 22.07 0.33
C GLU A 34 -9.97 21.89 1.40
N THR A 35 -10.99 22.76 1.40
CA THR A 35 -12.11 22.65 2.36
C THR A 35 -12.91 21.37 2.16
N GLN A 36 -13.09 20.92 0.92
CA GLN A 36 -13.82 19.69 0.60
C GLN A 36 -13.02 18.44 0.96
N LEU A 37 -11.71 18.44 0.68
CA LEU A 37 -10.82 17.32 0.99
C LEU A 37 -10.67 17.08 2.50
N HIS A 38 -10.80 18.11 3.33
CA HIS A 38 -10.78 17.96 4.80
C HIS A 38 -12.00 17.20 5.35
N ASN A 39 -13.06 17.03 4.57
CA ASN A 39 -14.32 16.43 5.00
C ASN A 39 -14.53 15.00 4.50
N THR A 40 -13.59 14.42 3.75
CA THR A 40 -13.73 13.08 3.20
C THR A 40 -12.39 12.39 3.01
N ASP A 41 -12.33 11.12 3.41
CA ASP A 41 -11.19 10.22 3.20
C ASP A 41 -11.46 9.21 2.07
N ASP A 42 -12.62 9.31 1.38
CA ASP A 42 -12.98 8.40 0.31
C ASP A 42 -12.30 8.81 -1.01
N PRO A 43 -11.37 7.98 -1.55
CA PRO A 43 -10.64 8.27 -2.78
C PRO A 43 -11.54 8.49 -4.00
N GLU A 44 -12.72 7.86 -4.07
CA GLU A 44 -13.64 8.05 -5.20
C GLU A 44 -14.35 9.40 -5.13
N VAL A 45 -14.72 9.81 -3.93
CA VAL A 45 -15.32 11.13 -3.69
C VAL A 45 -14.31 12.23 -4.01
N ILE A 46 -13.08 12.11 -3.54
CA ILE A 46 -11.97 13.05 -3.83
C ILE A 46 -11.76 13.19 -5.33
N ALA A 47 -11.61 12.05 -6.05
CA ALA A 47 -11.42 12.03 -7.50
C ALA A 47 -12.59 12.71 -8.24
N ARG A 48 -13.82 12.42 -7.84
CA ARG A 48 -15.03 13.00 -8.45
C ARG A 48 -15.09 14.50 -8.28
N GLU A 49 -14.90 15.01 -7.05
CA GLU A 49 -14.92 16.44 -6.77
C GLU A 49 -13.83 17.19 -7.55
N MET A 50 -12.64 16.62 -7.63
CA MET A 50 -11.54 17.18 -8.42
C MET A 50 -11.90 17.27 -9.92
N LEU A 51 -12.51 16.23 -10.49
CA LEU A 51 -12.94 16.23 -11.90
C LEU A 51 -14.05 17.25 -12.19
N VAL A 52 -15.01 17.37 -11.27
CA VAL A 52 -16.08 18.38 -11.34
C VAL A 52 -15.48 19.78 -11.34
N LYS A 53 -14.59 20.06 -10.36
CA LYS A 53 -13.90 21.37 -10.26
C LYS A 53 -13.07 21.69 -11.49
N ALA A 54 -12.39 20.71 -12.09
CA ALA A 54 -11.64 20.90 -13.33
C ALA A 54 -12.57 21.30 -14.50
N VAL A 55 -13.70 20.61 -14.67
CA VAL A 55 -14.68 20.94 -15.70
C VAL A 55 -15.27 22.34 -15.50
N GLU A 56 -15.60 22.73 -14.27
CA GLU A 56 -16.11 24.06 -13.93
C GLU A 56 -15.07 25.16 -14.19
N PHE A 57 -13.85 24.95 -13.75
CA PHE A 57 -12.75 25.91 -13.86
C PHE A 57 -12.43 26.24 -15.34
N TYR A 58 -12.28 25.21 -16.17
CA TYR A 58 -11.94 25.36 -17.58
C TYR A 58 -13.17 25.57 -18.49
N ASP A 59 -14.37 25.51 -17.94
CA ASP A 59 -15.65 25.47 -18.69
C ASP A 59 -15.62 24.43 -19.80
N GLY A 60 -15.12 23.22 -19.46
CA GLY A 60 -15.07 22.07 -20.34
C GLY A 60 -16.36 21.26 -20.37
N ASP A 61 -16.44 20.29 -21.23
CA ASP A 61 -17.59 19.37 -21.33
C ASP A 61 -17.30 18.00 -20.69
N TRP A 62 -16.03 17.63 -20.56
CA TRP A 62 -15.57 16.37 -20.00
C TRP A 62 -14.19 16.51 -19.37
N CYS A 63 -13.96 15.84 -18.25
CA CYS A 63 -12.66 15.70 -17.61
C CYS A 63 -12.43 14.25 -17.19
N GLY A 64 -11.21 13.75 -17.33
CA GLY A 64 -10.89 12.38 -16.92
C GLY A 64 -9.43 12.13 -16.64
N VAL A 65 -9.21 11.12 -15.77
CA VAL A 65 -7.92 10.52 -15.49
C VAL A 65 -7.79 9.29 -16.38
N VAL A 66 -6.78 9.28 -17.24
CA VAL A 66 -6.55 8.21 -18.20
C VAL A 66 -5.17 7.62 -17.95
N GLU A 67 -5.13 6.35 -17.59
CA GLU A 67 -3.89 5.57 -17.50
C GLU A 67 -3.41 5.18 -18.90
N ALA A 68 -2.13 5.31 -19.14
CA ALA A 68 -1.52 4.95 -20.41
C ALA A 68 -0.40 3.92 -20.19
N ASP A 69 -0.60 2.74 -20.73
CA ASP A 69 0.45 1.72 -20.83
C ASP A 69 1.16 1.87 -22.17
N LEU A 70 2.38 2.41 -22.14
CA LEU A 70 3.16 2.69 -23.34
C LEU A 70 3.80 1.43 -23.95
N GLU A 71 3.91 0.34 -23.20
CA GLU A 71 4.47 -0.91 -23.70
C GLU A 71 3.45 -1.68 -24.53
N VAL A 72 2.21 -1.71 -24.06
CA VAL A 72 1.08 -2.38 -24.72
C VAL A 72 0.32 -1.44 -25.66
N GLY A 73 0.50 -0.13 -25.48
CA GLY A 73 -0.22 0.89 -26.26
C GLY A 73 -1.69 1.07 -25.82
N ALA A 74 -2.02 0.71 -24.60
CA ALA A 74 -3.37 0.78 -24.08
C ALA A 74 -3.63 2.10 -23.35
N TRP A 75 -4.83 2.64 -23.51
CA TRP A 75 -5.30 3.84 -22.83
C TRP A 75 -6.60 3.51 -22.07
N THR A 76 -6.53 3.55 -20.73
CA THR A 76 -7.64 3.14 -19.86
C THR A 76 -8.13 4.32 -19.03
N PRO A 77 -9.37 4.79 -19.22
CA PRO A 77 -9.94 5.78 -18.34
C PRO A 77 -10.21 5.15 -16.97
N LEU A 78 -9.66 5.77 -15.92
CA LEU A 78 -9.84 5.33 -14.54
C LEU A 78 -11.04 6.01 -13.89
N TRP A 79 -11.06 7.36 -13.98
CA TRP A 79 -12.15 8.20 -13.51
C TRP A 79 -12.46 9.28 -14.55
N TRP A 80 -13.73 9.61 -14.70
CA TRP A 80 -14.14 10.70 -15.59
C TRP A 80 -15.44 11.33 -15.12
N TYR A 81 -15.61 12.58 -15.51
CA TYR A 81 -16.85 13.32 -15.30
C TYR A 81 -17.30 13.95 -16.62
N ASN A 82 -18.57 13.74 -16.96
CA ASN A 82 -19.20 14.34 -18.12
C ASN A 82 -20.26 15.33 -17.66
N ARG A 83 -20.11 16.60 -18.05
CA ARG A 83 -20.99 17.70 -17.63
C ARG A 83 -22.44 17.51 -18.08
N SER A 84 -22.65 16.96 -19.26
CA SER A 84 -24.02 16.80 -19.82
C SER A 84 -24.86 15.74 -19.10
N THR A 85 -24.20 14.73 -18.54
CA THR A 85 -24.85 13.61 -17.84
C THR A 85 -24.72 13.69 -16.32
N GLY A 86 -23.87 14.58 -15.82
CA GLY A 86 -23.64 14.80 -14.40
C GLY A 86 -22.93 13.65 -13.68
N GLY A 87 -22.22 12.77 -14.39
CA GLY A 87 -21.60 11.62 -13.74
C GLY A 87 -20.63 10.83 -14.60
N MET A 88 -20.23 9.67 -14.10
CA MET A 88 -19.31 8.70 -14.71
C MET A 88 -20.11 7.74 -15.63
N THR A 89 -20.63 8.26 -16.72
CA THR A 89 -21.32 7.44 -17.74
C THR A 89 -20.32 6.87 -18.74
N PRO A 90 -20.66 5.77 -19.44
CA PRO A 90 -19.82 5.22 -20.50
C PRO A 90 -19.36 6.30 -21.47
N THR A 91 -18.09 6.30 -21.82
CA THR A 91 -17.48 7.28 -22.72
C THR A 91 -16.87 6.58 -23.93
N ARG A 92 -16.86 7.25 -25.06
CA ARG A 92 -16.21 6.76 -26.28
C ARG A 92 -14.69 6.61 -26.14
N PHE A 93 -14.11 7.14 -25.07
CA PHE A 93 -12.70 6.93 -24.76
C PHE A 93 -12.37 5.45 -24.55
N LEU A 94 -13.34 4.65 -24.08
CA LEU A 94 -13.21 3.20 -23.93
C LEU A 94 -13.09 2.46 -25.27
N GLU A 95 -13.41 3.12 -26.39
CA GLU A 95 -13.34 2.55 -27.74
C GLU A 95 -11.98 2.79 -28.43
N LEU A 96 -11.00 3.38 -27.73
CA LEU A 96 -9.65 3.60 -28.26
C LEU A 96 -8.83 2.31 -28.11
N GLU A 97 -8.80 1.51 -29.16
CA GLU A 97 -8.07 0.24 -29.20
C GLU A 97 -6.60 0.38 -29.65
N ASP A 98 -6.21 1.54 -30.24
CA ASP A 98 -4.89 1.73 -30.83
C ASP A 98 -4.24 3.03 -30.35
N ALA A 99 -3.09 2.90 -29.67
CA ALA A 99 -2.30 4.02 -29.18
C ALA A 99 -1.30 4.58 -30.22
N ALA A 100 -1.12 3.94 -31.36
CA ALA A 100 -0.15 4.37 -32.38
C ALA A 100 -0.34 5.84 -32.82
N PRO A 101 -1.57 6.38 -32.94
CA PRO A 101 -1.80 7.79 -33.25
C PRO A 101 -1.36 8.77 -32.15
N MET A 102 -1.05 8.30 -30.94
CA MET A 102 -0.82 9.13 -29.74
C MET A 102 0.66 9.25 -29.35
N GLN A 103 1.60 9.09 -30.29
CA GLN A 103 3.04 9.14 -30.01
C GLN A 103 3.50 10.47 -29.39
N ARG A 104 2.90 11.60 -29.77
CA ARG A 104 3.18 12.90 -29.17
C ARG A 104 2.85 12.91 -27.68
N TRP A 105 1.72 12.29 -27.31
CA TRP A 105 1.29 12.15 -25.93
C TRP A 105 2.24 11.26 -25.14
N ALA A 106 2.68 10.17 -25.70
CA ALA A 106 3.69 9.30 -25.08
C ALA A 106 5.00 10.05 -24.80
N THR A 107 5.41 10.92 -25.74
CA THR A 107 6.61 11.76 -25.57
C THR A 107 6.38 12.81 -24.48
N ALA A 108 5.26 13.51 -24.51
CA ALA A 108 4.90 14.52 -23.51
C ALA A 108 4.84 13.92 -22.09
N MET A 109 4.29 12.71 -21.95
CA MET A 109 4.24 11.98 -20.68
C MET A 109 5.65 11.67 -20.14
N ARG A 110 6.56 11.17 -20.98
CA ARG A 110 7.95 10.88 -20.57
C ARG A 110 8.72 12.14 -20.17
N GLN A 111 8.44 13.27 -20.83
CA GLN A 111 9.07 14.56 -20.56
C GLN A 111 8.40 15.36 -19.43
N GLY A 112 7.24 14.91 -18.93
CA GLY A 112 6.46 15.63 -17.94
C GLY A 112 5.86 16.95 -18.48
N THR A 113 5.72 17.08 -19.81
CA THR A 113 5.24 18.31 -20.45
C THR A 113 3.72 18.25 -20.69
N PRO A 114 2.95 19.29 -20.32
CA PRO A 114 1.53 19.33 -20.59
C PRO A 114 1.25 19.46 -22.08
N ILE A 115 0.05 19.05 -22.48
CA ILE A 115 -0.45 19.18 -23.86
C ILE A 115 -1.56 20.22 -23.87
N CYS A 116 -1.43 21.22 -24.75
CA CYS A 116 -2.45 22.23 -25.01
C CYS A 116 -2.78 22.25 -26.49
N ILE A 117 -4.02 21.97 -26.84
CA ILE A 117 -4.56 22.02 -28.19
C ILE A 117 -5.76 22.97 -28.14
N GLU A 118 -5.55 24.16 -28.65
CA GLU A 118 -6.58 25.21 -28.66
C GLU A 118 -7.66 24.95 -29.71
N ASP A 119 -7.24 24.43 -30.87
CA ASP A 119 -8.12 23.95 -31.95
C ASP A 119 -7.54 22.66 -32.56
N ALA A 120 -8.34 21.61 -32.61
CA ALA A 120 -7.91 20.34 -33.21
C ALA A 120 -7.69 20.43 -34.72
N GLU A 121 -8.31 21.37 -35.42
CA GLU A 121 -8.08 21.58 -36.86
C GLU A 121 -6.65 22.03 -37.16
N ASP A 122 -5.98 22.74 -36.25
CA ASP A 122 -4.61 23.23 -36.43
C ASP A 122 -3.59 22.09 -36.55
N ILE A 123 -3.91 20.92 -36.00
CA ILE A 123 -2.99 19.77 -36.01
C ILE A 123 -3.32 18.72 -37.10
N LYS A 124 -4.36 18.93 -37.88
CA LYS A 124 -4.87 17.98 -38.87
C LYS A 124 -3.82 17.52 -39.86
N ASP A 125 -3.04 18.48 -40.40
CA ASP A 125 -2.04 18.20 -41.42
C ASP A 125 -0.71 17.74 -40.84
N ILE A 126 -0.44 18.07 -39.56
CA ILE A 126 0.81 17.75 -38.85
C ILE A 126 0.72 16.37 -38.18
N TYR A 127 -0.43 16.06 -37.56
CA TYR A 127 -0.68 14.83 -36.82
C TYR A 127 -2.05 14.22 -37.20
N PRO A 128 -2.23 13.74 -38.43
CA PRO A 128 -3.54 13.28 -38.92
C PRO A 128 -4.11 12.09 -38.14
N GLY A 129 -3.26 11.22 -37.60
CA GLY A 129 -3.68 10.12 -36.75
C GLY A 129 -4.28 10.61 -35.42
N GLU A 130 -3.62 11.55 -34.75
CA GLU A 130 -4.09 12.17 -33.54
C GLU A 130 -5.38 12.97 -33.76
N TYR A 131 -5.44 13.74 -34.84
CA TYR A 131 -6.67 14.43 -35.25
C TYR A 131 -7.87 13.49 -35.41
N SER A 132 -7.67 12.31 -36.00
CA SER A 132 -8.72 11.30 -36.15
C SER A 132 -9.29 10.82 -34.80
N VAL A 133 -8.44 10.73 -33.77
CA VAL A 133 -8.85 10.41 -32.40
C VAL A 133 -9.71 11.53 -31.82
N TYR A 134 -9.28 12.78 -31.95
CA TYR A 134 -10.07 13.92 -31.46
C TYR A 134 -11.42 14.01 -32.12
N LYS A 135 -11.48 13.76 -33.42
CA LYS A 135 -12.74 13.73 -34.15
C LYS A 135 -13.69 12.64 -33.64
N ARG A 136 -13.20 11.43 -33.39
CA ARG A 136 -13.99 10.35 -32.78
C ARG A 136 -14.51 10.71 -31.39
N LEU A 137 -13.67 11.38 -30.58
CA LEU A 137 -14.00 11.81 -29.23
C LEU A 137 -14.84 13.10 -29.19
N ASN A 138 -15.17 13.71 -30.36
CA ASN A 138 -15.80 15.00 -30.44
C ASN A 138 -15.05 16.11 -29.68
N ALA A 139 -13.72 16.06 -29.73
CA ALA A 139 -12.83 17.00 -29.06
C ALA A 139 -12.36 18.07 -30.07
N GLN A 140 -12.82 19.31 -29.89
CA GLN A 140 -12.36 20.47 -30.64
C GLN A 140 -11.10 21.09 -30.04
N SER A 141 -10.99 21.03 -28.73
CA SER A 141 -9.82 21.49 -27.99
C SER A 141 -9.55 20.55 -26.80
N VAL A 142 -8.29 20.46 -26.39
CA VAL A 142 -7.88 19.57 -25.27
C VAL A 142 -6.74 20.22 -24.50
N ILE A 143 -6.82 20.18 -23.19
CA ILE A 143 -5.69 20.41 -22.32
C ILE A 143 -5.46 19.17 -21.45
N ALA A 144 -4.19 18.79 -21.27
CA ALA A 144 -3.82 17.61 -20.52
C ALA A 144 -2.55 17.84 -19.71
N ALA A 145 -2.56 17.38 -18.47
CA ALA A 145 -1.40 17.35 -17.60
C ALA A 145 -0.95 15.89 -17.40
N PRO A 146 0.31 15.57 -17.71
CA PRO A 146 0.83 14.23 -17.50
C PRO A 146 1.09 13.95 -16.03
N PHE A 147 0.95 12.68 -15.65
CA PHE A 147 1.49 12.15 -14.42
C PHE A 147 2.38 10.94 -14.74
N TRP A 148 3.49 10.85 -14.02
CA TRP A 148 4.51 9.85 -14.25
C TRP A 148 4.89 9.17 -12.94
N LYS A 149 4.98 7.88 -12.97
CA LYS A 149 5.26 6.89 -11.92
C LYS A 149 4.00 6.16 -11.45
N ASN A 150 3.85 4.97 -11.90
CA ASN A 150 2.95 3.90 -11.48
C ASN A 150 1.72 4.34 -10.65
N PRO A 151 0.60 4.71 -11.26
CA PRO A 151 0.35 4.66 -12.70
C PRO A 151 0.96 5.85 -13.46
N SER A 152 1.08 5.70 -14.78
CA SER A 152 1.43 6.79 -15.69
C SER A 152 0.26 7.10 -16.62
N GLY A 153 0.08 8.38 -16.96
CA GLY A 153 -1.06 8.79 -17.78
C GLY A 153 -1.28 10.30 -17.81
N PHE A 154 -2.53 10.68 -18.02
CA PHE A 154 -2.94 12.08 -18.09
C PHE A 154 -4.23 12.36 -17.34
N LEU A 155 -4.26 13.52 -16.68
CA LEU A 155 -5.51 14.20 -16.38
C LEU A 155 -5.80 15.19 -17.51
N LEU A 156 -6.95 15.07 -18.14
CA LEU A 156 -7.28 15.89 -19.29
C LEU A 156 -8.69 16.49 -19.21
N VAL A 157 -8.84 17.69 -19.79
CA VAL A 157 -10.13 18.36 -19.99
C VAL A 157 -10.38 18.51 -21.48
N ARG A 158 -11.57 18.10 -21.92
CA ARG A 158 -12.03 18.21 -23.30
C ARG A 158 -12.87 19.47 -23.47
N ASN A 159 -12.68 20.12 -24.61
CA ASN A 159 -13.40 21.32 -25.04
C ASN A 159 -13.40 22.46 -24.00
N PRO A 160 -12.23 22.81 -23.40
CA PRO A 160 -12.13 23.96 -22.51
C PRO A 160 -12.49 25.24 -23.29
N LYS A 161 -13.30 26.12 -22.68
CA LYS A 161 -13.65 27.42 -23.24
C LYS A 161 -12.84 28.55 -22.64
N ARG A 162 -12.25 28.33 -21.44
CA ARG A 162 -11.44 29.29 -20.71
C ARG A 162 -10.07 28.69 -20.39
N PHE A 163 -9.07 29.54 -20.26
CA PHE A 163 -7.75 29.15 -19.79
C PHE A 163 -7.07 28.02 -20.57
N LYS A 164 -7.26 27.98 -21.88
CA LYS A 164 -6.80 26.90 -22.76
C LYS A 164 -5.28 26.67 -22.77
N ARG A 165 -4.50 27.68 -22.30
CA ARG A 165 -3.02 27.66 -22.25
C ARG A 165 -2.48 27.44 -20.85
N TYR A 166 -3.35 27.47 -19.84
CA TYR A 166 -2.92 27.42 -18.43
C TYR A 166 -3.15 26.04 -17.84
N THR A 167 -2.08 25.35 -17.53
CA THR A 167 -2.12 23.94 -17.10
C THR A 167 -1.77 23.73 -15.62
N SER A 168 -1.38 24.78 -14.88
CA SER A 168 -0.89 24.61 -13.49
C SER A 168 -1.91 23.98 -12.57
N LEU A 169 -3.20 24.35 -12.66
CA LEU A 169 -4.26 23.71 -11.89
C LEU A 169 -4.39 22.23 -12.26
N LEU A 170 -4.35 21.93 -13.56
CA LEU A 170 -4.49 20.57 -14.04
C LEU A 170 -3.29 19.70 -13.62
N GLN A 171 -2.08 20.26 -13.57
CA GLN A 171 -0.89 19.58 -13.06
C GLN A 171 -1.00 19.25 -11.57
N MET A 172 -1.51 20.20 -10.76
CA MET A 172 -1.79 19.93 -9.34
C MET A 172 -2.84 18.86 -9.16
N PHE A 173 -3.92 18.90 -9.93
CA PHE A 173 -4.97 17.90 -9.89
C PHE A 173 -4.47 16.53 -10.37
N ALA A 174 -3.59 16.47 -11.37
CA ALA A 174 -2.93 15.24 -11.79
C ALA A 174 -2.10 14.62 -10.66
N TYR A 175 -1.38 15.43 -9.89
CA TYR A 175 -0.65 14.96 -8.70
C TYR A 175 -1.59 14.40 -7.63
N VAL A 176 -2.68 15.09 -7.33
CA VAL A 176 -3.71 14.62 -6.38
C VAL A 176 -4.33 13.31 -6.90
N ALA A 177 -4.66 13.22 -8.19
CA ALA A 177 -5.21 12.01 -8.81
C ALA A 177 -4.30 10.80 -8.63
N VAL A 178 -2.98 10.95 -8.87
CA VAL A 178 -2.00 9.86 -8.67
C VAL A 178 -1.97 9.41 -7.22
N SER A 179 -1.94 10.35 -6.27
CA SER A 179 -1.97 10.03 -4.84
C SER A 179 -3.23 9.25 -4.47
N THR A 180 -4.39 9.71 -4.94
CA THR A 180 -5.69 9.09 -4.69
C THR A 180 -5.80 7.69 -5.32
N ILE A 181 -5.28 7.49 -6.56
CA ILE A 181 -5.23 6.17 -7.21
C ILE A 181 -4.35 5.21 -6.41
N ASN A 182 -3.18 5.67 -5.97
CA ASN A 182 -2.28 4.83 -5.19
C ASN A 182 -2.90 4.46 -3.85
N GLU A 183 -3.55 5.41 -3.18
CA GLU A 183 -4.28 5.17 -1.94
C GLU A 183 -5.42 4.15 -2.16
N LYS A 184 -6.24 4.31 -3.19
CA LYS A 184 -7.29 3.34 -3.54
C LYS A 184 -6.70 1.95 -3.81
N LYS A 185 -5.65 1.85 -4.63
CA LYS A 185 -4.96 0.57 -4.91
C LYS A 185 -4.42 -0.06 -3.62
N LEU A 186 -3.94 0.75 -2.67
CA LEU A 186 -3.46 0.29 -1.37
C LEU A 186 -4.61 -0.16 -0.46
N LEU A 187 -5.72 0.59 -0.42
CA LEU A 187 -6.93 0.22 0.32
C LEU A 187 -7.56 -1.06 -0.24
N GLU A 188 -7.65 -1.22 -1.56
CA GLU A 188 -8.13 -2.44 -2.20
C GLU A 188 -7.22 -3.64 -1.89
N ARG A 189 -5.90 -3.46 -1.94
CA ARG A 189 -4.93 -4.49 -1.51
C ARG A 189 -5.04 -4.79 -0.03
N SER A 190 -5.33 -3.80 0.80
CA SER A 190 -5.52 -3.89 2.23
C SER A 190 -6.85 -4.55 2.60
N ASN A 191 -7.93 -4.28 1.85
CA ASN A 191 -9.26 -4.87 2.02
C ASN A 191 -9.36 -6.31 1.47
N GLN A 192 -8.35 -6.79 0.72
CA GLN A 192 -8.11 -8.22 0.57
C GLN A 192 -7.58 -8.76 1.90
N SER A 193 -8.42 -8.68 2.95
CA SER A 193 -8.08 -9.22 4.26
C SER A 193 -7.70 -10.68 4.11
N PHE A 194 -6.63 -11.06 4.80
CA PHE A 194 -6.22 -12.45 4.98
C PHE A 194 -7.25 -13.10 5.90
N SER A 195 -8.38 -13.48 5.30
CA SER A 195 -9.52 -14.10 5.97
C SER A 195 -9.97 -15.32 5.19
N PRO A 196 -10.34 -16.41 5.88
CA PRO A 196 -10.94 -17.58 5.24
C PRO A 196 -12.15 -17.28 4.36
N GLU A 197 -12.86 -16.19 4.64
CA GLU A 197 -14.00 -15.70 3.86
C GLU A 197 -13.62 -15.27 2.43
N ASN A 198 -12.35 -15.01 2.17
CA ASN A 198 -11.82 -14.61 0.86
C ASN A 198 -11.42 -15.77 -0.06
N ILE A 199 -11.61 -17.01 0.38
CA ILE A 199 -11.40 -18.20 -0.46
C ILE A 199 -12.51 -18.24 -1.52
N LYS A 200 -12.14 -17.95 -2.77
CA LYS A 200 -13.09 -17.86 -3.90
C LYS A 200 -13.00 -19.04 -4.85
N ARG A 201 -11.86 -19.74 -4.86
CA ARG A 201 -11.58 -20.84 -5.78
C ARG A 201 -11.24 -22.11 -4.99
N ASP A 202 -11.57 -23.26 -5.53
CA ASP A 202 -11.22 -24.55 -4.91
C ASP A 202 -9.70 -24.80 -4.83
N THR A 203 -8.92 -24.05 -5.63
CA THR A 203 -7.46 -24.06 -5.59
C THR A 203 -6.86 -23.11 -4.56
N ASP A 204 -7.65 -22.21 -3.96
CA ASP A 204 -7.14 -21.26 -2.96
C ASP A 204 -6.96 -21.96 -1.62
N VAL A 205 -5.76 -21.82 -1.04
CA VAL A 205 -5.39 -22.38 0.26
C VAL A 205 -4.76 -21.27 1.09
N ILE A 206 -5.34 -20.99 2.26
CA ILE A 206 -4.81 -20.03 3.23
C ILE A 206 -4.18 -20.82 4.38
N ILE A 207 -2.93 -20.51 4.72
CA ILE A 207 -2.18 -21.16 5.79
C ILE A 207 -1.73 -20.13 6.81
N ASN A 208 -2.22 -20.24 8.04
CA ASN A 208 -1.73 -19.46 9.16
C ASN A 208 -0.54 -20.18 9.81
N LEU A 209 0.55 -19.46 9.99
CA LEU A 209 1.78 -19.92 10.60
C LEU A 209 2.13 -19.14 11.88
N PHE A 210 1.63 -17.90 12.03
CA PHE A 210 1.77 -17.15 13.29
C PHE A 210 0.87 -17.75 14.37
N GLY A 211 1.48 -18.27 15.43
CA GLY A 211 0.78 -18.95 16.51
C GLY A 211 0.43 -20.41 16.16
N GLN A 212 -0.84 -20.76 16.12
CA GLN A 212 -1.30 -22.12 15.81
C GLN A 212 -1.44 -22.33 14.31
N LEU A 213 -0.94 -23.48 13.83
CA LEU A 213 -1.10 -23.89 12.44
C LEU A 213 -2.57 -24.14 12.11
N SER A 214 -3.04 -23.50 11.06
CA SER A 214 -4.35 -23.76 10.48
C SER A 214 -4.31 -23.59 8.96
N VAL A 215 -5.02 -24.46 8.25
CA VAL A 215 -5.14 -24.47 6.80
C VAL A 215 -6.61 -24.37 6.43
N TYR A 216 -6.94 -23.38 5.61
CA TYR A 216 -8.29 -23.09 5.15
C TYR A 216 -8.40 -23.33 3.65
N THR A 217 -9.49 -23.95 3.23
CA THR A 217 -9.88 -24.15 1.83
C THR A 217 -11.36 -23.83 1.66
N SER A 218 -11.88 -23.85 0.43
CA SER A 218 -13.31 -23.69 0.14
C SER A 218 -14.19 -24.75 0.83
N LYS A 219 -13.61 -25.90 1.19
CA LYS A 219 -14.36 -27.06 1.76
C LYS A 219 -14.23 -27.21 3.27
N GLY A 220 -13.31 -26.49 3.91
CA GLY A 220 -13.14 -26.59 5.36
C GLY A 220 -11.80 -26.16 5.89
N VAL A 221 -11.55 -26.54 7.15
CA VAL A 221 -10.37 -26.16 7.92
C VAL A 221 -9.63 -27.39 8.41
N LEU A 222 -8.30 -27.40 8.27
CA LEU A 222 -7.42 -28.40 8.84
C LEU A 222 -6.55 -27.74 9.90
N THR A 223 -6.73 -28.17 11.15
CA THR A 223 -5.99 -27.66 12.32
C THR A 223 -4.98 -28.69 12.81
N GLU A 224 -4.07 -28.29 13.70
CA GLU A 224 -3.12 -29.20 14.34
C GLU A 224 -3.82 -30.37 15.06
N SER A 225 -4.96 -30.10 15.69
CA SER A 225 -5.77 -31.13 16.38
C SER A 225 -6.32 -32.19 15.40
N ILE A 226 -6.70 -31.79 14.20
CA ILE A 226 -7.19 -32.71 13.15
C ILE A 226 -6.02 -33.50 12.53
N LEU A 227 -4.86 -32.82 12.33
CA LEU A 227 -3.63 -33.51 11.89
C LEU A 227 -3.19 -34.58 12.90
N ASN A 228 -3.45 -34.35 14.19
CA ASN A 228 -3.17 -35.23 15.31
C ASN A 228 -1.76 -35.90 15.24
N SER A 229 -0.79 -35.18 14.70
CA SER A 229 0.58 -35.69 14.55
C SER A 229 1.55 -34.50 14.39
N PRO A 230 2.42 -34.24 15.38
CA PRO A 230 3.40 -33.16 15.29
C PRO A 230 4.31 -33.28 14.05
N LYS A 231 4.62 -34.50 13.60
CA LYS A 231 5.46 -34.72 12.41
C LYS A 231 4.74 -34.36 11.11
N LEU A 232 3.40 -34.50 11.04
CA LEU A 232 2.62 -34.01 9.88
C LEU A 232 2.60 -32.50 9.82
N SER A 233 2.37 -31.85 10.95
CA SER A 233 2.38 -30.39 11.04
C SER A 233 3.76 -29.82 10.68
N ARG A 234 4.84 -30.43 11.19
CA ARG A 234 6.22 -30.03 10.85
C ARG A 234 6.52 -30.21 9.36
N LEU A 235 6.11 -31.35 8.75
CA LEU A 235 6.28 -31.55 7.31
C LEU A 235 5.55 -30.48 6.49
N LEU A 236 4.30 -30.19 6.86
CA LEU A 236 3.52 -29.16 6.18
C LEU A 236 4.20 -27.79 6.25
N VAL A 237 4.58 -27.33 7.44
CA VAL A 237 5.27 -26.04 7.64
C VAL A 237 6.59 -26.01 6.89
N TYR A 238 7.37 -27.10 6.94
CA TYR A 238 8.63 -27.19 6.22
C TYR A 238 8.45 -27.05 4.70
N LEU A 239 7.46 -27.70 4.12
CA LEU A 239 7.15 -27.59 2.69
C LEU A 239 6.62 -26.19 2.32
N VAL A 240 5.83 -25.55 3.19
CA VAL A 240 5.33 -24.20 2.99
C VAL A 240 6.47 -23.17 2.98
N LEU A 241 7.40 -23.28 3.91
CA LEU A 241 8.56 -22.38 3.98
C LEU A 241 9.56 -22.58 2.82
N HIS A 242 9.53 -23.74 2.17
CA HIS A 242 10.40 -24.09 1.04
C HIS A 242 9.62 -24.26 -0.28
N ARG A 243 8.44 -23.65 -0.39
CA ARG A 243 7.52 -23.86 -1.54
C ARG A 243 8.09 -23.46 -2.90
N ASP A 244 9.12 -22.60 -2.93
CA ASP A 244 9.75 -22.14 -4.18
C ASP A 244 10.54 -23.23 -4.89
N ARG A 245 10.86 -24.33 -4.21
CA ARG A 245 11.69 -25.44 -4.74
C ARG A 245 11.21 -26.80 -4.27
N ALA A 246 11.63 -27.82 -5.00
CA ALA A 246 11.50 -29.20 -4.52
C ALA A 246 12.55 -29.48 -3.42
N VAL A 247 12.13 -30.12 -2.35
CA VAL A 247 12.97 -30.46 -1.20
C VAL A 247 13.33 -31.93 -1.24
N PRO A 248 14.63 -32.31 -1.31
CA PRO A 248 15.07 -33.69 -1.30
C PRO A 248 14.66 -34.42 0.00
N PRO A 249 14.31 -35.69 -0.05
CA PRO A 249 13.90 -36.47 1.13
C PRO A 249 14.92 -36.42 2.27
N ARG A 250 16.21 -36.41 1.95
CA ARG A 250 17.27 -36.31 2.94
C ARG A 250 17.17 -35.04 3.78
N MET A 251 16.97 -33.86 3.13
CA MET A 251 16.81 -32.58 3.82
C MET A 251 15.58 -32.56 4.74
N ILE A 252 14.48 -33.21 4.31
CA ILE A 252 13.27 -33.28 5.15
C ILE A 252 13.55 -34.18 6.38
N VAL A 253 14.27 -35.27 6.20
CA VAL A 253 14.62 -36.15 7.31
C VAL A 253 15.55 -35.49 8.29
N ASP A 254 16.62 -34.84 7.81
CA ASP A 254 17.58 -34.13 8.64
C ASP A 254 16.91 -32.99 9.46
N ALA A 255 15.88 -32.35 8.90
CA ALA A 255 15.10 -31.33 9.60
C ALA A 255 14.12 -31.92 10.64
N LEU A 256 13.37 -32.96 10.28
CA LEU A 256 12.29 -33.48 11.12
C LEU A 256 12.73 -34.54 12.13
N TRP A 257 13.85 -35.19 11.93
CA TRP A 257 14.43 -36.21 12.78
C TRP A 257 15.95 -36.03 12.96
N PRO A 258 16.38 -34.93 13.56
CA PRO A 258 17.81 -34.58 13.66
C PRO A 258 18.64 -35.61 14.45
N ASP A 259 18.02 -36.30 15.40
CA ASP A 259 18.67 -37.25 16.31
C ASP A 259 18.53 -38.74 15.86
N GLU A 260 17.93 -39.00 14.70
CA GLU A 260 17.70 -40.34 14.20
C GLU A 260 18.52 -40.65 12.94
N GLU A 261 19.32 -41.70 12.96
CA GLU A 261 19.90 -42.24 11.73
C GLU A 261 18.85 -43.02 10.93
N ILE A 262 18.49 -42.51 9.76
CA ILE A 262 17.44 -43.09 8.91
C ILE A 262 18.09 -43.68 7.67
N GLU A 263 18.07 -45.00 7.57
CA GLU A 263 18.64 -45.74 6.44
C GLU A 263 17.95 -45.44 5.11
N ASN A 264 16.63 -45.24 5.12
CA ASN A 264 15.86 -44.97 3.90
C ASN A 264 14.98 -43.68 4.02
N PRO A 265 15.57 -42.50 3.81
CA PRO A 265 14.86 -41.24 3.86
C PRO A 265 13.66 -41.17 2.91
N GLY A 266 13.79 -41.75 1.72
CA GLY A 266 12.73 -41.71 0.70
C GLY A 266 11.45 -42.41 1.16
N ASN A 267 11.56 -43.61 1.75
CA ASN A 267 10.40 -44.34 2.23
C ASN A 267 9.74 -43.67 3.43
N LYS A 268 10.54 -43.11 4.37
CA LYS A 268 10.02 -42.45 5.55
C LYS A 268 9.25 -41.17 5.18
N VAL A 269 9.79 -40.33 4.30
CA VAL A 269 9.11 -39.14 3.80
C VAL A 269 7.88 -39.49 2.97
N LYS A 270 7.96 -40.51 2.12
CA LYS A 270 6.80 -40.99 1.31
C LYS A 270 5.62 -41.36 2.19
N ALA A 271 5.85 -42.14 3.26
CA ALA A 271 4.81 -42.52 4.21
C ALA A 271 4.19 -41.29 4.92
N LEU A 272 5.03 -40.32 5.33
CA LEU A 272 4.58 -39.13 5.99
C LEU A 272 3.78 -38.20 5.03
N ALA A 273 4.26 -38.00 3.79
CA ALA A 273 3.59 -37.24 2.75
C ALA A 273 2.23 -37.88 2.36
N PHE A 274 2.14 -39.21 2.30
CA PHE A 274 0.87 -39.87 2.07
C PHE A 274 -0.15 -39.61 3.18
N ARG A 275 0.28 -39.70 4.45
CA ARG A 275 -0.59 -39.35 5.59
C ARG A 275 -1.03 -37.91 5.60
N LEU A 276 -0.12 -36.99 5.27
CA LEU A 276 -0.44 -35.54 5.14
C LEU A 276 -1.46 -35.31 4.03
N GLN A 277 -1.29 -35.99 2.87
CA GLN A 277 -2.26 -35.92 1.78
C GLN A 277 -3.63 -36.49 2.19
N SER A 278 -3.66 -37.59 2.92
CA SER A 278 -4.92 -38.16 3.42
C SER A 278 -5.66 -37.21 4.35
N ALA A 279 -4.94 -36.49 5.22
CA ALA A 279 -5.54 -35.47 6.08
C ALA A 279 -6.04 -34.26 5.26
N PHE A 280 -5.26 -33.80 4.27
CA PHE A 280 -5.65 -32.69 3.42
C PHE A 280 -6.86 -33.03 2.51
N SER A 281 -7.03 -34.27 2.12
CA SER A 281 -8.17 -34.72 1.30
C SER A 281 -9.53 -34.55 2.00
N ILE A 282 -9.56 -34.30 3.30
CA ILE A 282 -10.78 -33.96 4.06
C ILE A 282 -11.32 -32.59 3.66
N ILE A 283 -10.41 -31.68 3.31
CA ILE A 283 -10.74 -30.27 3.05
C ILE A 283 -10.48 -29.82 1.60
N SER A 284 -9.97 -30.69 0.72
CA SER A 284 -9.68 -30.35 -0.68
C SER A 284 -9.66 -31.58 -1.57
N ASP A 285 -10.12 -31.43 -2.82
CA ASP A 285 -10.01 -32.47 -3.86
C ASP A 285 -8.64 -32.48 -4.55
N TYR A 286 -7.87 -31.41 -4.34
CA TYR A 286 -6.54 -31.27 -4.92
C TYR A 286 -5.47 -31.95 -4.07
N ARG A 287 -4.37 -32.30 -4.68
CA ARG A 287 -3.19 -32.75 -3.94
C ARG A 287 -2.47 -31.57 -3.31
N LEU A 288 -2.16 -31.68 -2.03
CA LEU A 288 -1.38 -30.65 -1.32
C LEU A 288 0.07 -30.60 -1.81
N GLY A 289 0.70 -31.76 -1.95
CA GLY A 289 2.09 -31.89 -2.37
C GLY A 289 2.26 -32.85 -3.55
N VAL A 290 3.31 -32.58 -4.32
CA VAL A 290 3.71 -33.41 -5.45
C VAL A 290 5.14 -33.92 -5.27
N SER A 291 5.35 -35.19 -5.60
CA SER A 291 6.69 -35.76 -5.69
C SER A 291 7.26 -35.50 -7.07
N THR A 292 8.48 -34.97 -7.13
CA THR A 292 9.23 -34.73 -8.35
C THR A 292 10.52 -35.56 -8.37
N THR A 293 11.26 -35.55 -9.46
CA THR A 293 12.60 -36.16 -9.53
C THR A 293 13.57 -35.60 -8.51
N ASN A 294 13.38 -34.33 -8.11
CA ASN A 294 14.26 -33.60 -7.19
C ASN A 294 13.75 -33.61 -5.72
N GLY A 295 12.62 -34.24 -5.43
CA GLY A 295 12.06 -34.31 -4.09
C GLY A 295 10.58 -33.95 -4.00
N TYR A 296 10.16 -33.41 -2.86
CA TYR A 296 8.79 -33.02 -2.56
C TYR A 296 8.62 -31.52 -2.60
N ARG A 297 7.50 -31.03 -3.13
CA ARG A 297 7.11 -29.63 -3.07
C ARG A 297 5.60 -29.49 -2.93
N LEU A 298 5.12 -28.30 -2.58
CA LEU A 298 3.69 -28.01 -2.67
C LEU A 298 3.21 -28.07 -4.13
N ASN A 299 1.96 -28.45 -4.32
CA ASN A 299 1.36 -28.53 -5.65
C ASN A 299 1.26 -27.10 -6.26
N PRO A 300 1.90 -26.85 -7.41
CA PRO A 300 1.89 -25.53 -8.06
C PRO A 300 0.51 -25.11 -8.60
N GLU A 301 -0.45 -26.04 -8.70
CA GLU A 301 -1.83 -25.74 -9.08
C GLU A 301 -2.60 -25.03 -7.94
N LEU A 302 -2.12 -25.18 -6.69
CA LEU A 302 -2.71 -24.53 -5.54
C LEU A 302 -2.20 -23.09 -5.41
N ASN A 303 -3.11 -22.16 -5.22
CA ASN A 303 -2.79 -20.78 -4.87
C ASN A 303 -2.63 -20.68 -3.34
N VAL A 304 -1.43 -20.96 -2.86
CA VAL A 304 -1.11 -20.98 -1.42
C VAL A 304 -0.75 -19.57 -0.96
N MET A 305 -1.54 -19.03 -0.06
CA MET A 305 -1.30 -17.76 0.63
C MET A 305 -1.01 -18.02 2.11
N THR A 306 -0.02 -17.33 2.67
CA THR A 306 0.30 -17.42 4.11
C THR A 306 0.14 -16.09 4.82
N ASP A 307 -0.08 -16.14 6.14
CA ASP A 307 -0.04 -14.94 6.98
C ASP A 307 1.34 -14.28 6.97
N LEU A 308 2.42 -15.04 6.73
CA LEU A 308 3.77 -14.52 6.52
C LEU A 308 3.84 -13.65 5.26
N ASP A 309 3.28 -14.12 4.14
CA ASP A 309 3.24 -13.36 2.89
C ASP A 309 2.46 -12.06 3.05
N GLN A 310 1.33 -12.16 3.75
CA GLN A 310 0.46 -11.02 3.97
C GLN A 310 1.12 -9.99 4.91
N PHE A 311 1.79 -10.46 5.97
CA PHE A 311 2.60 -9.61 6.84
C PHE A 311 3.69 -8.87 6.06
N ASP A 312 4.48 -9.60 5.26
CA ASP A 312 5.55 -9.01 4.44
C ASP A 312 4.99 -8.06 3.37
N ARG A 313 3.78 -8.30 2.87
CA ARG A 313 3.08 -7.43 1.94
C ARG A 313 2.70 -6.11 2.63
N TYR A 314 1.96 -6.16 3.74
CA TYR A 314 1.55 -4.95 4.47
C TYR A 314 2.75 -4.10 4.88
N ARG A 315 3.82 -4.75 5.38
CA ARG A 315 5.06 -4.06 5.73
C ARG A 315 5.70 -3.35 4.54
N ARG A 316 5.82 -4.02 3.38
CA ARG A 316 6.39 -3.43 2.16
C ARG A 316 5.52 -2.31 1.61
N ASP A 317 4.21 -2.49 1.61
CA ASP A 317 3.26 -1.49 1.13
C ASP A 317 3.36 -0.23 2.01
N ALA A 318 3.44 -0.37 3.33
CA ALA A 318 3.66 0.75 4.25
C ALA A 318 5.00 1.48 4.01
N GLN A 319 6.09 0.74 3.77
CA GLN A 319 7.42 1.31 3.50
C GLN A 319 7.51 2.04 2.15
N ASN A 320 6.73 1.62 1.17
CA ASN A 320 6.71 2.22 -0.16
C ASN A 320 5.77 3.44 -0.27
N MET A 321 5.07 3.80 0.82
CA MET A 321 4.21 4.97 0.81
C MET A 321 5.01 6.28 0.79
N PRO A 322 4.61 7.26 0.00
CA PRO A 322 5.24 8.58 -0.01
C PRO A 322 5.01 9.29 1.33
N SER A 323 5.99 10.08 1.78
CA SER A 323 5.92 10.86 3.02
C SER A 323 5.08 12.13 2.83
N SER A 324 3.79 12.01 2.53
CA SER A 324 2.85 13.14 2.45
C SER A 324 1.82 13.06 3.58
N SER A 325 1.29 14.20 4.02
CA SER A 325 0.34 14.27 5.15
C SER A 325 -0.92 13.40 4.95
N ASN A 326 -1.39 13.23 3.71
CA ASN A 326 -2.54 12.39 3.39
C ASN A 326 -2.23 10.88 3.34
N SER A 327 -0.96 10.49 3.31
CA SER A 327 -0.55 9.08 3.29
C SER A 327 -0.27 8.51 4.68
N SER A 328 -0.24 9.35 5.72
CA SER A 328 0.05 8.93 7.09
C SER A 328 -1.01 7.97 7.64
N ASP A 329 -2.30 8.26 7.43
CA ASP A 329 -3.40 7.42 7.95
C ASP A 329 -3.44 6.05 7.26
N ALA A 330 -3.26 6.01 5.94
CA ALA A 330 -3.18 4.76 5.19
C ALA A 330 -1.95 3.94 5.58
N LYS A 331 -0.82 4.59 5.85
CA LYS A 331 0.40 3.94 6.37
C LYS A 331 0.16 3.35 7.75
N ILE A 332 -0.46 4.10 8.66
CA ILE A 332 -0.84 3.64 10.00
C ILE A 332 -1.74 2.40 9.90
N GLU A 333 -2.75 2.41 9.02
CA GLU A 333 -3.65 1.27 8.86
C GLU A 333 -2.93 0.02 8.32
N LEU A 334 -1.98 0.17 7.39
CA LEU A 334 -1.17 -0.95 6.91
C LEU A 334 -0.27 -1.52 8.01
N LEU A 335 0.36 -0.65 8.82
CA LEU A 335 1.20 -1.06 9.95
C LEU A 335 0.37 -1.76 11.03
N LYS A 336 -0.83 -1.26 11.35
CA LYS A 336 -1.79 -1.91 12.26
C LYS A 336 -2.17 -3.30 11.77
N LYS A 337 -2.47 -3.44 10.48
CA LYS A 337 -2.82 -4.74 9.88
C LYS A 337 -1.64 -5.72 9.92
N ALA A 338 -0.43 -5.25 9.66
CA ALA A 338 0.77 -6.08 9.81
C ALA A 338 0.95 -6.52 11.28
N ALA A 339 0.82 -5.59 12.24
CA ALA A 339 0.94 -5.89 13.66
C ALA A 339 -0.10 -6.90 14.14
N ALA A 340 -1.35 -6.80 13.67
CA ALA A 340 -2.43 -7.70 14.03
C ALA A 340 -2.26 -9.15 13.54
N LEU A 341 -1.51 -9.35 12.45
CA LEU A 341 -1.19 -10.70 11.95
C LEU A 341 -0.16 -11.43 12.82
N TYR A 342 0.76 -10.69 13.42
CA TYR A 342 1.83 -11.30 14.21
C TYR A 342 1.32 -11.71 15.60
N ARG A 343 1.26 -13.01 15.84
CA ARG A 343 0.74 -13.59 17.09
C ARG A 343 1.83 -14.25 17.95
N GLY A 344 3.07 -13.80 17.80
CA GLY A 344 4.22 -14.38 18.49
C GLY A 344 4.96 -15.40 17.63
N SER A 345 5.45 -16.47 18.28
CA SER A 345 6.25 -17.49 17.61
C SER A 345 5.52 -18.15 16.44
N LEU A 346 6.28 -18.49 15.41
CA LEU A 346 5.78 -19.31 14.32
C LEU A 346 5.51 -20.73 14.83
N PHE A 347 4.33 -21.24 14.48
CA PHE A 347 4.00 -22.63 14.73
C PHE A 347 4.41 -23.10 16.13
N THR A 348 3.71 -22.63 17.14
CA THR A 348 4.05 -22.81 18.59
C THR A 348 4.35 -24.25 19.01
N THR A 349 3.76 -25.24 18.34
CA THR A 349 3.99 -26.66 18.60
C THR A 349 5.40 -27.14 18.18
N ALA A 350 6.13 -26.37 17.36
CA ALA A 350 7.51 -26.66 16.95
C ALA A 350 8.50 -25.61 17.43
N SER A 351 8.13 -24.83 18.42
CA SER A 351 9.05 -23.87 19.03
C SER A 351 10.34 -24.53 19.48
N GLY A 352 11.49 -24.01 19.02
CA GLY A 352 12.81 -24.56 19.29
C GLY A 352 13.35 -25.55 18.24
N GLU A 353 12.61 -25.86 17.18
CA GLU A 353 13.15 -26.65 16.06
C GLU A 353 14.23 -25.84 15.31
N HIS A 354 15.45 -26.39 15.22
CA HIS A 354 16.61 -25.67 14.66
C HIS A 354 16.37 -25.09 13.25
N TRP A 355 15.63 -25.80 12.41
CA TRP A 355 15.32 -25.35 11.05
C TRP A 355 14.32 -24.17 11.00
N LEU A 356 13.54 -23.97 12.06
CA LEU A 356 12.54 -22.89 12.15
C LEU A 356 13.11 -21.61 12.77
N ILE A 357 14.09 -21.72 13.66
CA ILE A 357 14.68 -20.60 14.40
C ILE A 357 15.07 -19.40 13.50
N PRO A 358 15.78 -19.58 12.35
CA PRO A 358 16.16 -18.42 11.52
C PRO A 358 14.94 -17.63 11.01
N THR A 359 13.86 -18.34 10.67
CA THR A 359 12.61 -17.72 10.19
C THR A 359 11.90 -17.01 11.33
N GLU A 360 11.82 -17.60 12.53
CA GLU A 360 11.24 -16.96 13.72
C GLU A 360 11.98 -15.68 14.09
N VAL A 361 13.31 -15.71 14.14
CA VAL A 361 14.13 -14.52 14.42
C VAL A 361 13.90 -13.44 13.37
N SER A 362 13.87 -13.81 12.09
CA SER A 362 13.62 -12.88 11.00
C SER A 362 12.27 -12.16 11.15
N TYR A 363 11.19 -12.91 11.43
CA TYR A 363 9.87 -12.32 11.58
C TYR A 363 9.71 -11.50 12.88
N ARG A 364 10.36 -11.89 13.96
CA ARG A 364 10.42 -11.09 15.19
C ARG A 364 11.08 -9.74 14.95
N LEU A 365 12.22 -9.71 14.24
CA LEU A 365 12.90 -8.46 13.88
C LEU A 365 12.04 -7.58 12.94
N LYS A 366 11.37 -8.18 11.98
CA LYS A 366 10.44 -7.47 11.10
C LYS A 366 9.26 -6.88 11.88
N TYR A 367 8.70 -7.63 12.83
CA TYR A 367 7.61 -7.17 13.69
C TYR A 367 8.05 -5.98 14.55
N ASN A 368 9.20 -6.06 15.20
CA ASN A 368 9.73 -4.94 15.97
C ASN A 368 9.90 -3.69 15.09
N GLY A 369 10.37 -3.86 13.86
CA GLY A 369 10.43 -2.77 12.88
C GLY A 369 9.07 -2.17 12.54
N VAL A 370 8.04 -3.00 12.34
CA VAL A 370 6.65 -2.56 12.09
C VAL A 370 6.11 -1.78 13.29
N ILE A 371 6.29 -2.30 14.51
CA ILE A 371 5.84 -1.63 15.74
C ILE A 371 6.53 -0.28 15.90
N ASN A 372 7.85 -0.21 15.74
CA ASN A 372 8.58 1.04 15.87
C ASN A 372 8.18 2.08 14.82
N GLU A 373 7.90 1.65 13.60
CA GLU A 373 7.41 2.55 12.55
C GLU A 373 5.99 3.04 12.87
N LEU A 374 5.10 2.15 13.33
CA LEU A 374 3.75 2.49 13.78
C LEU A 374 3.77 3.52 14.92
N MET A 375 4.62 3.31 15.93
CA MET A 375 4.76 4.23 17.06
C MET A 375 5.21 5.62 16.62
N ARG A 376 6.15 5.71 15.67
CA ARG A 376 6.61 7.01 15.12
C ARG A 376 5.49 7.75 14.40
N GLU A 377 4.73 7.06 13.54
CA GLU A 377 3.59 7.65 12.84
C GLU A 377 2.50 8.12 13.83
N LEU A 378 2.15 7.29 14.82
CA LEU A 378 1.17 7.64 15.86
C LEU A 378 1.65 8.81 16.73
N SER A 379 2.95 8.91 17.01
CA SER A 379 3.54 10.02 17.75
C SER A 379 3.45 11.34 16.97
N ALA A 380 3.65 11.29 15.65
CA ALA A 380 3.53 12.46 14.77
C ALA A 380 2.12 13.07 14.81
N ILE A 381 1.08 12.22 14.90
CA ILE A 381 -0.32 12.66 15.04
C ILE A 381 -0.78 12.79 16.51
N ARG A 382 0.15 12.64 17.48
CA ARG A 382 -0.09 12.72 18.92
C ARG A 382 -1.15 11.76 19.47
N SER A 383 -1.28 10.58 18.85
CA SER A 383 -2.25 9.55 19.26
C SER A 383 -1.70 8.67 20.38
N TYR A 384 -1.44 9.25 21.56
CA TYR A 384 -0.75 8.57 22.66
C TYR A 384 -1.55 7.39 23.26
N SER A 385 -2.88 7.39 23.18
CA SER A 385 -3.70 6.24 23.60
C SER A 385 -3.45 5.00 22.73
N LEU A 386 -3.34 5.16 21.42
CA LEU A 386 -2.98 4.06 20.53
C LEU A 386 -1.53 3.61 20.71
N ILE A 387 -0.60 4.55 20.99
CA ILE A 387 0.79 4.17 21.32
C ILE A 387 0.80 3.29 22.57
N GLN A 388 0.07 3.64 23.62
CA GLN A 388 -0.04 2.83 24.84
C GLN A 388 -0.57 1.42 24.53
N GLU A 389 -1.62 1.32 23.72
CA GLU A 389 -2.22 0.04 23.33
C GLU A 389 -1.23 -0.85 22.58
N TYR A 390 -0.65 -0.34 21.49
CA TYR A 390 0.27 -1.15 20.65
C TYR A 390 1.62 -1.44 21.31
N ALA A 391 2.14 -0.52 22.13
CA ALA A 391 3.33 -0.77 22.92
C ALA A 391 3.08 -1.85 23.98
N GLY A 392 1.92 -1.81 24.65
CA GLY A 392 1.49 -2.87 25.55
C GLY A 392 1.37 -4.23 24.85
N MET A 393 0.75 -4.27 23.67
CA MET A 393 0.67 -5.50 22.86
C MET A 393 2.07 -6.03 22.46
N ALA A 394 3.00 -5.14 22.12
CA ALA A 394 4.36 -5.54 21.78
C ALA A 394 5.09 -6.16 22.96
N LEU A 395 4.89 -5.65 24.18
CA LEU A 395 5.46 -6.21 25.41
C LEU A 395 4.84 -7.56 25.81
N LEU A 396 3.57 -7.80 25.46
CA LEU A 396 2.96 -9.13 25.63
C LEU A 396 3.61 -10.18 24.72
N VAL A 397 4.06 -9.76 23.53
CA VAL A 397 4.74 -10.63 22.58
C VAL A 397 6.23 -10.83 22.92
N ASP A 398 6.90 -9.75 23.25
CA ASP A 398 8.31 -9.74 23.63
C ASP A 398 8.54 -8.85 24.86
N PRO A 399 8.53 -9.41 26.08
CA PRO A 399 8.73 -8.66 27.32
C PRO A 399 10.11 -7.98 27.44
N ARG A 400 11.05 -8.28 26.53
CA ARG A 400 12.40 -7.68 26.49
C ARG A 400 12.54 -6.62 25.38
N ASN A 401 11.44 -6.13 24.83
CA ASN A 401 11.47 -5.10 23.81
C ASN A 401 11.70 -3.70 24.43
N ALA A 402 12.93 -3.23 24.41
CA ALA A 402 13.31 -1.92 24.95
C ALA A 402 12.59 -0.75 24.26
N ASP A 403 12.39 -0.82 22.94
CA ASP A 403 11.68 0.20 22.17
C ASP A 403 10.20 0.29 22.58
N ALA A 404 9.56 -0.85 22.86
CA ALA A 404 8.19 -0.86 23.33
C ALA A 404 8.05 -0.21 24.73
N TYR A 405 8.99 -0.43 25.64
CA TYR A 405 9.03 0.30 26.91
C TYR A 405 9.21 1.80 26.71
N PHE A 406 10.10 2.21 25.80
CA PHE A 406 10.30 3.63 25.48
C PHE A 406 8.98 4.29 25.07
N TRP A 407 8.27 3.69 24.13
CA TRP A 407 7.03 4.22 23.62
C TRP A 407 5.90 4.18 24.66
N LEU A 408 5.79 3.11 25.45
CA LEU A 408 4.80 2.98 26.51
C LEU A 408 4.99 4.06 27.58
N ILE A 409 6.21 4.22 28.07
CA ILE A 409 6.55 5.22 29.10
C ILE A 409 6.30 6.64 28.57
N THR A 410 6.69 6.90 27.33
CA THR A 410 6.43 8.19 26.66
C THR A 410 4.95 8.48 26.56
N ALA A 411 4.15 7.52 26.11
CA ALA A 411 2.71 7.66 25.99
C ALA A 411 2.04 7.91 27.35
N LEU A 412 2.39 7.15 28.36
CA LEU A 412 1.86 7.29 29.72
C LEU A 412 2.14 8.67 30.33
N ASN A 413 3.36 9.20 30.13
CA ASN A 413 3.70 10.56 30.55
C ASN A 413 2.85 11.62 29.84
N HIS A 414 2.59 11.46 28.53
CA HIS A 414 1.72 12.36 27.78
C HIS A 414 0.23 12.26 28.17
N LEU A 415 -0.22 11.09 28.60
CA LEU A 415 -1.56 10.83 29.09
C LEU A 415 -1.78 11.27 30.55
N GLY A 416 -0.75 11.84 31.21
CA GLY A 416 -0.84 12.32 32.59
C GLY A 416 -0.83 11.21 33.63
N SER A 417 -0.19 10.06 33.33
CA SER A 417 -0.08 8.90 34.21
C SER A 417 1.39 8.61 34.62
N PRO A 418 2.11 9.58 35.26
CA PRO A 418 3.55 9.44 35.54
C PRO A 418 3.86 8.30 36.54
N GLU A 419 2.93 7.98 37.44
CA GLU A 419 3.15 6.89 38.39
C GLU A 419 3.14 5.52 37.70
N ILE A 420 2.27 5.34 36.70
CA ILE A 420 2.25 4.12 35.88
C ILE A 420 3.52 4.08 35.01
N ALA A 421 3.91 5.20 34.40
CA ALA A 421 5.15 5.29 33.62
C ALA A 421 6.38 4.89 34.46
N LYS A 422 6.43 5.30 35.71
CA LYS A 422 7.51 4.92 36.65
C LYS A 422 7.48 3.43 37.01
N SER A 423 6.27 2.85 37.14
CA SER A 423 6.11 1.41 37.36
C SER A 423 6.63 0.61 36.16
N GLU A 424 6.30 1.04 34.95
CA GLU A 424 6.77 0.41 33.71
C GLU A 424 8.31 0.54 33.53
N LEU A 425 8.89 1.68 33.94
CA LEU A 425 10.33 1.85 33.94
C LEU A 425 11.03 0.88 34.93
N ASN A 426 10.43 0.61 36.09
CA ASN A 426 10.93 -0.38 37.03
C ASN A 426 10.81 -1.80 36.47
N MET A 427 9.69 -2.11 35.78
CA MET A 427 9.51 -3.39 35.09
C MET A 427 10.59 -3.58 33.99
N ALA A 428 10.85 -2.54 33.20
CA ALA A 428 11.91 -2.55 32.19
C ALA A 428 13.28 -2.86 32.80
N ARG A 429 13.58 -2.32 34.00
CA ARG A 429 14.82 -2.61 34.71
C ARG A 429 15.00 -4.07 35.10
N GLU A 430 13.88 -4.77 35.36
CA GLU A 430 13.90 -6.20 35.71
C GLU A 430 14.01 -7.10 34.49
N MET A 431 13.42 -6.66 33.35
CA MET A 431 13.29 -7.46 32.14
C MET A 431 14.44 -7.29 31.15
N LEU A 432 15.05 -6.08 31.07
CA LEU A 432 16.09 -5.75 30.12
C LEU A 432 17.50 -6.03 30.68
N GLU A 433 18.44 -6.26 29.78
CA GLU A 433 19.86 -6.28 30.17
C GLU A 433 20.31 -4.88 30.60
N ARG A 434 21.35 -4.83 31.43
CA ARG A 434 21.84 -3.58 32.03
C ARG A 434 22.17 -2.51 30.97
N THR A 435 22.74 -2.89 29.86
CA THR A 435 23.07 -1.99 28.73
C THR A 435 21.85 -1.47 28.06
N GLU A 436 20.89 -2.35 27.73
CA GLU A 436 19.61 -1.98 27.09
C GLU A 436 18.78 -1.04 27.97
N TYR A 437 18.76 -1.30 29.29
CA TYR A 437 18.08 -0.41 30.24
C TYR A 437 18.76 0.97 30.29
N GLN A 438 20.08 1.03 30.23
CA GLN A 438 20.83 2.28 30.24
C GLN A 438 20.56 3.08 28.95
N ASP A 439 20.50 2.42 27.81
CA ASP A 439 20.15 3.04 26.53
C ASP A 439 18.72 3.56 26.54
N LEU A 440 17.76 2.79 27.06
CA LEU A 440 16.38 3.22 27.27
C LEU A 440 16.28 4.50 28.09
N THR A 441 17.00 4.56 29.23
CA THR A 441 16.96 5.74 30.12
C THR A 441 17.59 6.97 29.46
N ASN A 442 18.67 6.79 28.69
CA ASN A 442 19.29 7.86 27.92
C ASN A 442 18.34 8.40 26.84
N HIS A 443 17.71 7.54 26.07
CA HIS A 443 16.74 7.94 25.03
C HIS A 443 15.53 8.66 25.63
N LEU A 444 15.04 8.23 26.78
CA LEU A 444 13.94 8.93 27.48
C LEU A 444 14.38 10.33 27.93
N ALA A 445 15.60 10.48 28.45
CA ALA A 445 16.14 11.78 28.86
C ALA A 445 16.31 12.73 27.65
N GLU A 446 16.90 12.26 26.55
CA GLU A 446 17.04 13.02 25.31
C GLU A 446 15.68 13.43 24.73
N TYR A 447 14.69 12.57 24.79
CA TYR A 447 13.32 12.90 24.31
C TYR A 447 12.69 14.04 25.11
N VAL A 448 12.90 14.08 26.43
CA VAL A 448 12.41 15.13 27.30
C VAL A 448 13.16 16.45 27.04
N GLU A 449 14.49 16.43 26.96
CA GLU A 449 15.33 17.62 26.70
C GLU A 449 15.01 18.26 25.33
N ASN A 450 14.84 17.46 24.28
CA ASN A 450 14.47 17.96 22.96
C ASN A 450 13.07 18.61 22.95
N ARG A 451 12.16 18.12 23.77
CA ARG A 451 10.82 18.71 23.93
C ARG A 451 10.87 20.06 24.62
N ASP A 452 11.63 20.18 25.70
CA ASP A 452 11.74 21.42 26.45
C ASP A 452 12.44 22.52 25.64
N SER A 453 13.41 22.15 24.79
CA SER A 453 14.07 23.08 23.87
C SER A 453 13.12 23.64 22.79
N LEU A 454 12.16 22.86 22.32
CA LEU A 454 11.15 23.31 21.32
C LEU A 454 10.09 24.26 21.94
N ILE A 455 9.84 24.15 23.23
CA ILE A 455 8.91 25.05 23.95
C ILE A 455 9.57 26.42 24.16
N TYR A 456 10.90 26.49 24.35
CA TYR A 456 11.63 27.75 24.53
C TYR A 456 11.93 28.52 23.23
N CYS A 457 11.83 27.89 22.05
CA CYS A 457 12.06 28.56 20.74
C CYS A 457 10.78 29.08 20.07
N GLY A 458 9.62 28.91 20.68
CA GLY A 458 8.30 29.29 20.12
C GLY A 458 7.56 30.37 20.94
N GLY A 459 8.29 31.16 21.72
CA GLY A 459 7.75 32.31 22.49
C GLY A 459 8.05 33.65 21.84
#